data_92c1aa2532f5955e1bb7f85150d6e756
#
_entry.id   92c1aa2532f5955e1bb7f85150d6e756
#
_cell.length_a   1.000
_cell.length_b   1.000
_cell.length_c   1.000
_cell.angle_alpha   90.00
_cell.angle_beta   90.00
_cell.angle_gamma   90.00
#
_symmetry.space_group_name_H-M   'P 1'
#
loop_
_entity.id
_entity.type
_entity.pdbx_description
1 polymer ?
#
loop_
_entity_poly.entity_id
_entity_poly.type
_entity_poly.pdbx_seq_one_letter_code
_entity_poly.pdbx_strand_id
1 'polypeptide(L)'
;MGLTRVSGDIIQSTINVGVVTATGVNVGTAVTIHTGGFRVGSSDLHSSGLTVQNLNSTGVSTFTTLKVGTGVTISAGVITATSFKGDGSQLTGITQTTINNNANNRIITGSATANTLEAESNLTYDGTTLAVGAGGSITVGQSFIKPTSIGIGTTTTAGKNAGVGTAVGTLVYDSNLNRLEVYTPIGWAKAAEESFTVTVSPGSITANTSRSGYIYYTLTGPGSFVITGAPGTLEYLVVGGGGGGGTTSGGGGGAGGFVTGTFTNLGPGTYTVQVGGGGEAGNPTGGNGTPSYITNPGITSVTAQGGGYGGGYNIAGGPGGSGGGGGSRVIPAGNGGFPGGAGNKVTGTATASTPNTQGSNGGDGYAAPASYSGGGGGGGAGGVGGQGGPFPGQAGNGGPGQPSSITGSSVLYAGGGGGGSELMAAGAAGPGGGGAGARFADGPGQPNPGATAGTANKGGGGGGGHITSAAGGSGVVIIAYPTA
;
A
#
# COMPACT_ATOMS: atom_id res chain seq x y z
N MET A 1 -108.34 72.50 -32.34
CA MET A 1 -108.95 71.54 -33.30
C MET A 1 -108.17 70.25 -33.13
N GLY A 2 -108.75 69.29 -32.54
CA GLY A 2 -108.12 67.99 -32.40
C GLY A 2 -108.37 67.12 -33.61
N LEU A 3 -107.35 66.65 -34.24
CA LEU A 3 -107.44 65.66 -35.29
C LEU A 3 -107.69 64.32 -34.63
N THR A 4 -108.96 63.84 -34.76
CA THR A 4 -109.41 62.64 -34.01
C THR A 4 -109.10 61.31 -34.65
N ARG A 5 -108.71 61.25 -35.87
CA ARG A 5 -108.25 60.06 -36.53
C ARG A 5 -107.86 60.27 -37.98
N VAL A 6 -106.64 59.97 -38.37
CA VAL A 6 -106.34 59.70 -39.75
C VAL A 6 -106.35 58.19 -39.91
N SER A 7 -107.43 57.68 -40.46
CA SER A 7 -107.52 56.21 -40.75
C SER A 7 -107.20 56.03 -42.23
N GLY A 8 -106.37 55.20 -42.51
CA GLY A 8 -106.02 54.79 -43.87
C GLY A 8 -105.07 55.70 -44.57
N ASP A 9 -104.09 55.10 -45.00
CA ASP A 9 -103.13 55.50 -45.99
C ASP A 9 -102.92 57.01 -46.09
N ILE A 10 -101.98 57.43 -45.45
CA ILE A 10 -101.32 58.38 -46.24
C ILE A 10 -101.09 59.67 -45.59
N ILE A 11 -100.07 59.74 -45.05
CA ILE A 11 -99.34 60.98 -45.10
C ILE A 11 -98.23 60.78 -46.11
N GLN A 12 -98.51 61.13 -47.33
CA GLN A 12 -97.56 61.11 -48.44
C GLN A 12 -96.72 62.38 -48.54
N SER A 13 -96.81 63.27 -47.64
CA SER A 13 -95.96 64.45 -47.63
C SER A 13 -95.37 64.70 -46.24
N THR A 14 -94.27 65.35 -46.22
CA THR A 14 -93.58 65.76 -45.04
C THR A 14 -94.49 66.47 -44.04
N ILE A 15 -94.94 65.77 -43.02
CA ILE A 15 -95.66 66.40 -41.91
C ILE A 15 -94.60 66.88 -40.92
N ASN A 16 -94.47 68.16 -40.81
CA ASN A 16 -93.65 68.77 -39.80
C ASN A 16 -94.48 68.89 -38.51
N VAL A 17 -94.45 67.81 -37.71
CA VAL A 17 -95.12 67.85 -36.40
C VAL A 17 -94.06 68.13 -35.32
N GLY A 18 -94.23 69.20 -34.58
CA GLY A 18 -93.25 69.63 -33.61
C GLY A 18 -92.99 68.63 -32.47
N VAL A 19 -94.05 68.06 -31.92
CA VAL A 19 -93.96 67.01 -30.88
C VAL A 19 -95.14 66.05 -31.05
N VAL A 20 -94.84 64.74 -31.12
CA VAL A 20 -95.86 63.72 -31.04
C VAL A 20 -95.80 63.12 -29.66
N THR A 21 -96.81 63.33 -28.81
CA THR A 21 -96.95 62.71 -27.56
C THR A 21 -97.88 61.53 -27.75
N ALA A 22 -97.40 60.30 -27.65
CA ALA A 22 -98.21 59.13 -27.80
C ALA A 22 -97.78 58.14 -26.69
N THR A 23 -98.78 57.42 -26.13
CA THR A 23 -98.52 56.33 -25.15
C THR A 23 -97.89 55.08 -25.79
N GLY A 24 -97.88 55.03 -27.09
CA GLY A 24 -97.22 54.03 -27.86
C GLY A 24 -97.10 54.40 -29.35
N VAL A 25 -96.01 54.20 -29.98
CA VAL A 25 -95.82 54.31 -31.43
C VAL A 25 -95.54 52.89 -31.92
N ASN A 26 -96.54 52.31 -32.62
CA ASN A 26 -96.35 51.00 -33.26
C ASN A 26 -95.84 51.28 -34.69
N VAL A 27 -94.64 50.92 -34.92
CA VAL A 27 -94.01 51.02 -36.23
C VAL A 27 -94.02 49.68 -36.87
N GLY A 28 -94.55 49.53 -38.04
CA GLY A 28 -94.55 48.23 -38.74
C GLY A 28 -93.17 47.66 -39.05
N THR A 29 -93.13 46.70 -39.92
CA THR A 29 -91.88 45.92 -40.20
C THR A 29 -90.78 46.73 -40.91
N ALA A 30 -91.03 47.92 -41.28
CA ALA A 30 -90.02 48.81 -41.93
C ALA A 30 -90.07 50.19 -41.31
N VAL A 31 -89.13 50.51 -40.45
CA VAL A 31 -88.88 51.87 -39.95
C VAL A 31 -87.56 52.34 -40.50
N THR A 32 -87.70 53.42 -41.23
CA THR A 32 -86.50 54.11 -41.72
C THR A 32 -86.34 55.43 -40.97
N ILE A 33 -85.34 55.56 -40.20
CA ILE A 33 -84.98 56.79 -39.50
C ILE A 33 -83.77 57.35 -40.19
N HIS A 34 -83.97 58.51 -40.87
CA HIS A 34 -82.94 59.12 -41.71
C HIS A 34 -81.97 59.99 -40.93
N THR A 35 -80.86 60.22 -41.54
CA THR A 35 -79.66 61.06 -41.32
C THR A 35 -79.50 61.81 -39.98
N GLY A 36 -80.42 61.90 -39.15
CA GLY A 36 -80.33 62.52 -37.81
C GLY A 36 -80.31 61.51 -36.64
N GLY A 37 -80.50 60.22 -36.96
CA GLY A 37 -80.61 59.18 -35.98
C GLY A 37 -81.82 59.35 -35.07
N PHE A 38 -82.07 58.26 -34.29
CA PHE A 38 -83.06 58.31 -33.24
C PHE A 38 -82.36 58.86 -31.97
N ARG A 39 -82.72 60.06 -31.61
CA ARG A 39 -82.20 60.67 -30.38
C ARG A 39 -83.25 60.61 -29.30
N VAL A 40 -82.89 59.95 -28.25
CA VAL A 40 -83.66 59.97 -27.02
C VAL A 40 -82.77 60.64 -25.96
N GLY A 41 -82.91 61.96 -25.85
CA GLY A 41 -82.29 62.79 -24.84
C GLY A 41 -81.16 62.12 -24.01
N SER A 42 -81.20 62.23 -22.73
CA SER A 42 -80.29 61.53 -21.80
C SER A 42 -80.89 60.21 -21.22
N SER A 43 -81.97 59.72 -21.88
CA SER A 43 -82.67 58.54 -21.38
C SER A 43 -82.40 57.31 -22.21
N ASP A 44 -82.48 56.17 -21.52
CA ASP A 44 -82.21 54.86 -22.09
C ASP A 44 -83.15 54.52 -23.24
N LEU A 45 -82.62 54.04 -24.35
CA LEU A 45 -83.40 53.53 -25.48
C LEU A 45 -84.22 52.30 -25.12
N HIS A 46 -83.86 51.64 -24.05
CA HIS A 46 -84.49 50.42 -23.57
C HIS A 46 -84.26 50.21 -22.10
N SER A 47 -85.25 50.06 -21.32
CA SER A 47 -85.18 49.83 -19.90
C SER A 47 -84.85 48.33 -19.58
N SER A 48 -85.02 47.43 -20.53
CA SER A 48 -84.79 45.95 -20.37
C SER A 48 -83.80 45.39 -21.35
N GLY A 49 -83.09 46.23 -22.10
CA GLY A 49 -82.07 45.82 -22.99
C GLY A 49 -82.30 46.12 -24.43
N LEU A 50 -81.26 46.39 -25.19
CA LEU A 50 -81.21 46.59 -26.63
C LEU A 50 -80.67 45.34 -27.31
N THR A 51 -81.47 44.70 -28.15
CA THR A 51 -81.04 43.61 -29.01
C THR A 51 -80.78 44.12 -30.39
N VAL A 52 -79.54 44.14 -30.81
CA VAL A 52 -79.14 44.59 -32.15
C VAL A 52 -78.29 43.45 -32.79
N GLN A 53 -78.50 43.28 -34.11
CA GLN A 53 -77.65 42.32 -34.84
C GLN A 53 -76.19 42.80 -34.98
N ASN A 54 -76.07 44.07 -35.14
CA ASN A 54 -74.75 44.72 -35.30
C ASN A 54 -74.78 46.08 -34.58
N LEU A 55 -73.84 46.28 -33.65
CA LEU A 55 -73.59 47.58 -33.03
C LEU A 55 -72.32 48.14 -33.65
N ASN A 56 -72.47 49.17 -34.44
CA ASN A 56 -71.35 49.94 -34.99
C ASN A 56 -71.25 51.25 -34.22
N SER A 57 -70.21 51.41 -33.43
CA SER A 57 -69.92 52.63 -32.68
C SER A 57 -68.69 53.29 -33.24
N THR A 58 -68.80 54.47 -33.73
CA THR A 58 -67.71 55.31 -34.28
C THR A 58 -67.01 56.14 -33.20
N GLY A 59 -67.48 56.07 -31.97
CA GLY A 59 -66.94 56.80 -30.82
C GLY A 59 -66.56 55.88 -29.68
N VAL A 60 -66.39 56.44 -28.49
CA VAL A 60 -66.06 55.69 -27.30
C VAL A 60 -67.34 54.99 -26.76
N SER A 61 -67.31 53.69 -26.64
CA SER A 61 -68.36 52.93 -26.00
C SER A 61 -67.87 52.49 -24.61
N THR A 62 -68.58 52.83 -23.57
CA THR A 62 -68.31 52.49 -22.20
C THR A 62 -69.28 51.42 -21.71
N PHE A 63 -68.82 50.30 -21.30
CA PHE A 63 -69.61 49.21 -20.73
C PHE A 63 -69.15 48.92 -19.32
N THR A 64 -70.05 48.86 -18.37
CA THR A 64 -69.74 48.37 -17.01
C THR A 64 -69.39 46.84 -17.00
N THR A 65 -70.08 46.13 -17.91
CA THR A 65 -69.80 44.73 -18.14
C THR A 65 -70.05 44.37 -19.58
N LEU A 66 -69.09 43.87 -20.30
CA LEU A 66 -69.27 43.31 -21.63
C LEU A 66 -69.19 41.78 -21.52
N LYS A 67 -70.30 41.12 -21.78
CA LYS A 67 -70.34 39.64 -21.87
C LYS A 67 -70.30 39.25 -23.34
N VAL A 68 -69.28 38.59 -23.76
CA VAL A 68 -69.12 38.15 -25.15
C VAL A 68 -69.26 36.61 -25.13
N GLY A 69 -70.02 36.09 -26.07
CA GLY A 69 -70.16 34.62 -26.19
C GLY A 69 -68.87 33.89 -26.55
N THR A 70 -68.87 33.14 -27.61
CA THR A 70 -67.76 32.20 -27.95
C THR A 70 -66.54 32.85 -28.66
N GLY A 71 -66.54 34.13 -28.94
CA GLY A 71 -65.36 34.76 -29.51
C GLY A 71 -65.40 36.28 -29.52
N VAL A 72 -64.32 36.94 -29.25
CA VAL A 72 -64.02 38.36 -29.43
C VAL A 72 -62.92 38.50 -30.42
N THR A 73 -63.16 39.21 -31.50
CA THR A 73 -62.09 39.59 -32.47
C THR A 73 -61.86 41.09 -32.36
N ILE A 74 -60.63 41.46 -32.04
CA ILE A 74 -60.12 42.83 -32.08
C ILE A 74 -59.10 42.93 -33.18
N SER A 75 -59.41 43.49 -34.32
CA SER A 75 -58.55 43.45 -35.51
C SER A 75 -57.51 44.58 -35.59
N ALA A 76 -57.70 45.65 -34.84
CA ALA A 76 -56.70 46.71 -34.74
C ALA A 76 -56.95 47.47 -33.42
N GLY A 77 -56.14 47.25 -32.43
CA GLY A 77 -56.30 47.99 -31.20
C GLY A 77 -55.53 47.36 -30.05
N VAL A 78 -55.48 47.99 -28.90
CA VAL A 78 -54.83 47.52 -27.66
C VAL A 78 -55.92 47.15 -26.67
N ILE A 79 -55.83 46.00 -26.13
CA ILE A 79 -56.60 45.58 -24.97
C ILE A 79 -55.78 45.84 -23.71
N THR A 80 -56.21 46.77 -22.86
CA THR A 80 -55.62 46.98 -21.54
C THR A 80 -56.51 46.33 -20.48
N ALA A 81 -56.06 45.38 -19.84
CA ALA A 81 -56.76 44.66 -18.77
C ALA A 81 -55.84 44.43 -17.57
N THR A 82 -56.38 44.46 -16.38
CA THR A 82 -55.65 44.11 -15.15
C THR A 82 -55.34 42.62 -15.05
N SER A 83 -56.09 41.77 -15.73
CA SER A 83 -55.82 40.34 -15.84
C SER A 83 -56.56 39.70 -17.00
N PHE A 84 -55.92 38.69 -17.58
CA PHE A 84 -56.52 37.75 -18.52
C PHE A 84 -56.61 36.38 -17.82
N LYS A 85 -57.74 35.72 -17.89
CA LYS A 85 -57.94 34.38 -17.36
C LYS A 85 -58.11 33.39 -18.51
N GLY A 86 -57.25 32.39 -18.57
CA GLY A 86 -57.22 31.35 -19.60
C GLY A 86 -55.91 30.65 -19.58
N ASP A 87 -55.76 29.54 -20.31
CA ASP A 87 -54.49 28.81 -20.41
C ASP A 87 -53.41 29.48 -21.26
N GLY A 88 -53.81 30.53 -21.96
CA GLY A 88 -52.87 31.29 -22.82
C GLY A 88 -52.33 30.53 -24.05
N SER A 89 -52.77 29.29 -24.27
CA SER A 89 -52.21 28.40 -25.30
C SER A 89 -52.35 28.96 -26.74
N GLN A 90 -53.32 29.86 -26.95
CA GLN A 90 -53.59 30.46 -28.24
C GLN A 90 -53.06 31.91 -28.36
N LEU A 91 -52.40 32.41 -27.35
CA LEU A 91 -51.83 33.74 -27.39
C LEU A 91 -50.50 33.70 -28.15
N THR A 92 -50.44 34.45 -29.28
CA THR A 92 -49.22 34.61 -30.08
C THR A 92 -48.68 36.02 -29.91
N GLY A 93 -47.34 36.19 -30.02
CA GLY A 93 -46.72 37.51 -29.92
C GLY A 93 -46.59 38.05 -28.49
N ILE A 94 -46.93 37.29 -27.46
CA ILE A 94 -46.54 37.64 -26.10
C ILE A 94 -45.05 37.44 -25.95
N THR A 95 -44.36 38.38 -25.30
CA THR A 95 -42.96 38.23 -24.90
C THR A 95 -42.92 37.27 -23.73
N GLN A 96 -43.05 35.96 -24.01
CA GLN A 96 -42.84 34.94 -23.02
C GLN A 96 -41.35 34.82 -22.72
N THR A 97 -41.02 34.36 -21.54
CA THR A 97 -39.64 33.95 -21.25
C THR A 97 -39.27 32.84 -22.22
N THR A 98 -38.35 33.11 -23.12
CA THR A 98 -37.85 32.12 -24.06
C THR A 98 -36.76 31.31 -23.36
N ILE A 99 -36.85 29.96 -23.41
CA ILE A 99 -35.77 29.08 -22.98
C ILE A 99 -34.99 28.69 -24.23
N ASN A 100 -33.81 29.27 -24.38
CA ASN A 100 -32.89 28.88 -25.46
C ASN A 100 -32.36 27.46 -25.24
N ASN A 101 -32.05 26.76 -26.32
CA ASN A 101 -31.46 25.41 -26.30
C ASN A 101 -32.28 24.40 -25.48
N ASN A 102 -33.58 24.60 -25.34
CA ASN A 102 -34.43 23.73 -24.53
C ASN A 102 -34.41 22.29 -25.06
N ALA A 103 -33.98 21.40 -24.21
CA ALA A 103 -34.01 19.94 -24.40
C ALA A 103 -34.26 19.24 -23.05
N ASN A 104 -34.65 17.98 -23.11
CA ASN A 104 -34.93 17.23 -21.90
C ASN A 104 -33.71 17.22 -20.96
N ASN A 105 -33.97 17.29 -19.67
CA ASN A 105 -33.02 17.14 -18.57
C ASN A 105 -31.95 18.26 -18.43
N ARG A 106 -32.03 19.33 -19.21
CA ARG A 106 -31.11 20.47 -19.07
C ARG A 106 -31.46 21.32 -17.85
N ILE A 107 -30.45 21.77 -17.16
CA ILE A 107 -30.59 22.77 -16.10
C ILE A 107 -30.70 24.15 -16.77
N ILE A 108 -31.66 24.95 -16.32
CA ILE A 108 -31.94 26.27 -16.87
C ILE A 108 -31.24 27.30 -16.00
N THR A 109 -30.45 28.15 -16.61
CA THR A 109 -29.75 29.26 -15.97
C THR A 109 -30.23 30.62 -16.50
N GLY A 110 -29.82 31.71 -15.88
CA GLY A 110 -30.09 33.05 -16.35
C GLY A 110 -29.33 33.33 -17.66
N SER A 111 -29.97 34.13 -18.55
CA SER A 111 -29.36 34.66 -19.75
C SER A 111 -29.02 36.13 -19.58
N ALA A 112 -28.00 36.62 -20.30
CA ALA A 112 -27.71 38.05 -20.40
C ALA A 112 -28.79 38.84 -21.21
N THR A 113 -29.64 38.12 -21.92
CA THR A 113 -30.75 38.74 -22.73
C THR A 113 -32.01 38.77 -21.89
N ALA A 114 -32.67 39.97 -21.86
CA ALA A 114 -33.92 40.12 -21.12
C ALA A 114 -34.98 39.12 -21.61
N ASN A 115 -35.78 38.59 -20.70
CA ASN A 115 -36.85 37.62 -20.96
C ASN A 115 -36.40 36.31 -21.62
N THR A 116 -35.11 35.95 -21.47
CA THR A 116 -34.59 34.69 -21.94
C THR A 116 -33.93 33.91 -20.79
N LEU A 117 -34.00 32.61 -20.85
CA LEU A 117 -33.25 31.67 -20.01
C LEU A 117 -32.45 30.74 -20.91
N GLU A 118 -31.32 30.28 -20.45
CA GLU A 118 -30.50 29.31 -21.18
C GLU A 118 -30.67 27.92 -20.56
N ALA A 119 -30.88 26.92 -21.39
CA ALA A 119 -30.81 25.52 -20.98
C ALA A 119 -29.41 25.00 -21.30
N GLU A 120 -28.67 24.69 -20.24
CA GLU A 120 -27.26 24.33 -20.32
C GLU A 120 -27.07 22.98 -21.02
N SER A 121 -26.35 22.96 -22.14
CA SER A 121 -26.12 21.75 -22.91
C SER A 121 -25.20 20.74 -22.19
N ASN A 122 -24.31 21.27 -21.33
CA ASN A 122 -23.30 20.49 -20.62
C ASN A 122 -23.63 20.28 -19.14
N LEU A 123 -24.81 20.70 -18.67
CA LEU A 123 -25.27 20.51 -17.30
C LEU A 123 -26.69 19.96 -17.31
N THR A 124 -26.84 18.70 -17.01
CA THR A 124 -28.13 18.00 -17.12
C THR A 124 -28.45 17.24 -15.83
N TYR A 125 -29.75 17.08 -15.54
CA TYR A 125 -30.25 16.28 -14.45
C TYR A 125 -31.41 15.40 -14.92
N ASP A 126 -31.27 14.08 -14.83
CA ASP A 126 -32.26 13.10 -15.31
C ASP A 126 -33.21 12.58 -14.23
N GLY A 127 -33.18 13.16 -13.03
CA GLY A 127 -33.93 12.71 -11.87
C GLY A 127 -33.09 11.89 -10.88
N THR A 128 -31.96 11.36 -11.32
CA THR A 128 -31.01 10.58 -10.50
C THR A 128 -29.59 11.10 -10.59
N THR A 129 -29.17 11.55 -11.76
CA THR A 129 -27.78 11.94 -12.05
C THR A 129 -27.70 13.40 -12.46
N LEU A 130 -26.85 14.15 -11.78
CA LEU A 130 -26.38 15.45 -12.24
C LEU A 130 -25.13 15.23 -13.09
N ALA A 131 -25.23 15.41 -14.41
CA ALA A 131 -24.11 15.21 -15.31
C ALA A 131 -23.54 16.55 -15.79
N VAL A 132 -22.22 16.66 -15.73
CA VAL A 132 -21.43 17.74 -16.34
C VAL A 132 -20.78 17.16 -17.58
N GLY A 133 -21.07 17.72 -18.75
CA GLY A 133 -20.57 17.22 -20.03
C GLY A 133 -19.06 17.28 -20.17
N ALA A 134 -18.54 16.65 -21.22
CA ALA A 134 -17.12 16.57 -21.50
C ALA A 134 -16.47 17.97 -21.57
N GLY A 135 -15.37 18.16 -20.85
CA GLY A 135 -14.66 19.42 -20.72
C GLY A 135 -15.21 20.39 -19.67
N GLY A 136 -16.36 20.06 -19.06
CA GLY A 136 -16.88 20.79 -17.89
C GLY A 136 -16.21 20.32 -16.60
N SER A 137 -16.15 21.21 -15.62
CA SER A 137 -15.68 20.91 -14.27
C SER A 137 -16.65 21.43 -13.24
N ILE A 138 -16.77 20.75 -12.14
CA ILE A 138 -17.44 21.27 -10.94
C ILE A 138 -16.37 21.99 -10.14
N THR A 139 -16.35 23.33 -10.22
CA THR A 139 -15.46 24.14 -9.40
C THR A 139 -16.19 24.55 -8.14
N VAL A 140 -15.68 24.13 -6.99
CA VAL A 140 -16.20 24.52 -5.68
C VAL A 140 -15.20 25.49 -5.02
N GLY A 141 -15.30 26.76 -5.36
CA GLY A 141 -14.35 27.79 -4.89
C GLY A 141 -12.93 27.58 -5.45
N GLN A 142 -11.92 27.84 -4.65
CA GLN A 142 -10.51 27.57 -4.99
C GLN A 142 -10.10 26.10 -4.78
N SER A 143 -10.99 25.26 -4.44
CA SER A 143 -10.73 23.85 -4.15
C SER A 143 -11.89 23.03 -4.68
N PHE A 144 -11.56 21.89 -5.19
CA PHE A 144 -12.38 20.72 -5.37
C PHE A 144 -13.61 20.66 -4.49
N ILE A 145 -14.56 19.76 -4.81
CA ILE A 145 -15.64 19.37 -3.92
C ILE A 145 -15.14 19.44 -2.48
N LYS A 146 -15.46 20.56 -1.82
CA LYS A 146 -14.95 20.81 -0.48
C LYS A 146 -15.91 20.23 0.54
N PRO A 147 -15.57 19.11 1.03
CA PRO A 147 -15.48 18.99 2.48
C PRO A 147 -14.02 18.89 2.85
N THR A 148 -13.70 19.04 4.11
CA THR A 148 -12.43 18.68 4.70
C THR A 148 -11.97 17.24 4.36
N SER A 149 -12.78 16.47 3.65
CA SER A 149 -12.51 15.16 3.05
C SER A 149 -13.46 14.90 1.88
N ILE A 150 -12.97 14.35 0.79
CA ILE A 150 -13.83 13.71 -0.21
C ILE A 150 -14.21 12.35 0.38
N GLY A 151 -15.48 12.18 0.72
CA GLY A 151 -16.00 10.86 1.07
C GLY A 151 -15.99 9.97 -0.18
N ILE A 152 -14.94 9.18 -0.34
CA ILE A 152 -14.94 8.13 -1.35
C ILE A 152 -15.90 7.05 -0.85
N GLY A 153 -16.93 6.74 -1.63
CA GLY A 153 -17.93 5.74 -1.27
C GLY A 153 -17.28 4.40 -0.91
N THR A 154 -17.75 3.79 0.18
CA THR A 154 -17.32 2.46 0.60
C THR A 154 -18.12 1.41 -0.16
N THR A 155 -17.45 0.41 -0.71
CA THR A 155 -18.09 -0.74 -1.34
C THR A 155 -17.41 -2.04 -0.91
N THR A 156 -18.06 -3.18 -1.14
CA THR A 156 -17.42 -4.50 -0.97
C THR A 156 -16.68 -4.88 -2.24
N THR A 157 -15.77 -5.85 -2.17
CA THR A 157 -15.13 -6.42 -3.38
C THR A 157 -16.16 -6.89 -4.41
N ALA A 158 -17.23 -7.53 -3.96
CA ALA A 158 -18.32 -7.95 -4.85
C ALA A 158 -19.06 -6.75 -5.46
N GLY A 159 -19.41 -5.74 -4.65
CA GLY A 159 -20.08 -4.52 -5.11
C GLY A 159 -19.22 -3.71 -6.08
N LYS A 160 -17.92 -3.61 -5.82
CA LYS A 160 -16.94 -3.00 -6.73
C LYS A 160 -16.94 -3.67 -8.10
N ASN A 161 -16.90 -5.01 -8.11
CA ASN A 161 -16.85 -5.78 -9.36
C ASN A 161 -18.20 -5.80 -10.10
N ALA A 162 -19.32 -5.51 -9.42
CA ALA A 162 -20.66 -5.57 -9.99
C ALA A 162 -21.17 -4.24 -10.56
N GLY A 163 -20.67 -3.09 -10.15
CA GLY A 163 -21.33 -1.85 -10.53
C GLY A 163 -20.57 -0.53 -10.35
N VAL A 164 -19.37 -0.54 -9.82
CA VAL A 164 -18.57 0.69 -9.79
C VAL A 164 -17.95 0.92 -11.18
N GLY A 165 -18.05 2.16 -11.68
CA GLY A 165 -17.52 2.49 -13.00
C GLY A 165 -16.05 2.08 -13.18
N THR A 166 -15.75 1.47 -14.32
CA THR A 166 -14.40 0.97 -14.69
C THR A 166 -13.61 1.99 -15.53
N ALA A 167 -13.87 3.28 -15.37
CA ALA A 167 -13.02 4.29 -15.96
C ALA A 167 -11.64 4.30 -15.26
N VAL A 168 -10.58 4.35 -16.05
CA VAL A 168 -9.21 4.46 -15.49
C VAL A 168 -9.12 5.70 -14.61
N GLY A 169 -8.63 5.53 -13.39
CA GLY A 169 -8.58 6.58 -12.38
C GLY A 169 -9.76 6.58 -11.40
N THR A 170 -10.78 5.72 -11.58
CA THR A 170 -11.86 5.58 -10.57
C THR A 170 -11.28 5.10 -9.26
N LEU A 171 -11.63 5.80 -8.17
CA LEU A 171 -11.21 5.46 -6.80
C LEU A 171 -12.37 4.89 -6.01
N VAL A 172 -12.13 3.82 -5.26
CA VAL A 172 -13.08 3.22 -4.32
C VAL A 172 -12.37 2.79 -3.04
N TYR A 173 -13.09 2.80 -1.92
CA TYR A 173 -12.64 2.13 -0.70
C TYR A 173 -13.29 0.75 -0.63
N ASP A 174 -12.49 -0.30 -0.77
CA ASP A 174 -12.95 -1.69 -0.66
C ASP A 174 -12.96 -2.12 0.81
N SER A 175 -14.15 -2.32 1.37
CA SER A 175 -14.34 -2.65 2.78
C SER A 175 -13.92 -4.08 3.14
N ASN A 176 -13.93 -5.02 2.19
CA ASN A 176 -13.42 -6.37 2.42
C ASN A 176 -11.88 -6.40 2.46
N LEU A 177 -11.24 -5.58 1.64
CA LEU A 177 -9.79 -5.47 1.56
C LEU A 177 -9.23 -4.37 2.49
N ASN A 178 -10.14 -3.57 3.10
CA ASN A 178 -9.81 -2.45 3.98
C ASN A 178 -8.78 -1.49 3.38
N ARG A 179 -8.97 -1.11 2.10
CA ARG A 179 -8.02 -0.27 1.37
C ARG A 179 -8.66 0.57 0.27
N LEU A 180 -8.00 1.67 -0.06
CA LEU A 180 -8.30 2.47 -1.24
C LEU A 180 -7.77 1.77 -2.49
N GLU A 181 -8.62 1.65 -3.50
CA GLU A 181 -8.25 1.08 -4.79
C GLU A 181 -8.52 2.05 -5.93
N VAL A 182 -7.72 1.96 -6.97
CA VAL A 182 -7.85 2.72 -8.22
C VAL A 182 -8.04 1.75 -9.38
N TYR A 183 -8.94 2.08 -10.29
CA TYR A 183 -9.08 1.30 -11.53
C TYR A 183 -7.99 1.69 -12.52
N THR A 184 -7.18 0.71 -12.94
CA THR A 184 -6.08 0.85 -13.90
C THR A 184 -6.46 0.19 -15.23
N PRO A 185 -5.68 0.37 -16.32
CA PRO A 185 -5.92 -0.33 -17.59
C PRO A 185 -5.95 -1.85 -17.49
N ILE A 186 -5.37 -2.42 -16.43
CA ILE A 186 -5.32 -3.87 -16.18
C ILE A 186 -6.27 -4.34 -15.06
N GLY A 187 -7.09 -3.44 -14.52
CA GLY A 187 -8.06 -3.74 -13.47
C GLY A 187 -7.87 -2.96 -12.18
N TRP A 188 -8.56 -3.35 -11.12
CA TRP A 188 -8.46 -2.73 -9.80
C TRP A 188 -7.11 -3.00 -9.16
N ALA A 189 -6.44 -1.95 -8.71
CA ALA A 189 -5.16 -1.99 -8.02
C ALA A 189 -5.21 -1.13 -6.74
N LYS A 190 -4.35 -1.41 -5.78
CA LYS A 190 -4.18 -0.58 -4.59
C LYS A 190 -3.77 0.85 -5.01
N ALA A 191 -4.47 1.86 -4.53
CA ALA A 191 -4.25 3.26 -4.94
C ALA A 191 -2.92 3.84 -4.43
N ALA A 192 -2.42 3.31 -3.32
CA ALA A 192 -1.08 3.61 -2.81
C ALA A 192 -0.48 2.32 -2.27
N GLU A 193 0.66 1.92 -2.78
CA GLU A 193 1.45 0.88 -2.15
C GLU A 193 2.30 1.50 -1.05
N GLU A 194 2.09 1.03 0.18
CA GLU A 194 3.05 1.30 1.24
C GLU A 194 4.31 0.49 0.92
N SER A 195 5.40 1.16 0.61
CA SER A 195 6.67 0.50 0.31
C SER A 195 7.15 -0.32 1.51
N PHE A 196 7.60 -1.55 1.26
CA PHE A 196 8.35 -2.32 2.25
C PHE A 196 9.64 -1.57 2.58
N THR A 197 9.73 -1.06 3.79
CA THR A 197 10.89 -0.27 4.23
C THR A 197 11.53 -0.92 5.45
N VAL A 198 12.86 -1.02 5.43
CA VAL A 198 13.66 -1.56 6.52
C VAL A 198 14.57 -0.47 7.07
N THR A 199 14.45 -0.21 8.38
CA THR A 199 15.34 0.69 9.12
C THR A 199 16.11 -0.10 10.14
N VAL A 200 17.45 0.01 10.17
CA VAL A 200 18.32 -0.75 11.07
C VAL A 200 18.83 0.14 12.21
N SER A 201 18.88 -0.42 13.40
CA SER A 201 19.45 0.21 14.60
C SER A 201 20.58 -0.67 15.19
N PRO A 202 21.70 -0.08 15.64
CA PRO A 202 21.99 1.35 15.65
C PRO A 202 22.14 1.96 14.24
N GLY A 203 21.74 3.22 14.08
CA GLY A 203 21.77 3.91 12.78
C GLY A 203 23.15 4.14 12.17
N SER A 204 24.23 3.73 12.85
CA SER A 204 25.59 3.66 12.30
C SER A 204 25.79 2.52 11.28
N ILE A 205 24.86 1.56 11.20
CA ILE A 205 24.88 0.48 10.22
C ILE A 205 24.30 1.02 8.92
N THR A 206 25.15 1.12 7.90
CA THR A 206 24.76 1.68 6.59
C THR A 206 24.20 0.63 5.66
N ALA A 207 23.23 1.04 4.84
CA ALA A 207 22.74 0.24 3.73
C ALA A 207 23.85 0.02 2.69
N ASN A 208 23.91 -1.19 2.15
CA ASN A 208 24.81 -1.53 1.06
C ASN A 208 24.02 -1.98 -0.16
N THR A 209 24.37 -1.47 -1.32
CA THR A 209 23.69 -1.71 -2.61
C THR A 209 24.58 -2.45 -3.63
N SER A 210 25.70 -3.02 -3.21
CA SER A 210 26.62 -3.71 -4.12
C SER A 210 26.04 -4.99 -4.74
N ARG A 211 24.98 -5.56 -4.14
CA ARG A 211 24.18 -6.63 -4.74
C ARG A 211 23.09 -6.00 -5.62
N SER A 212 23.17 -6.24 -6.93
CA SER A 212 22.21 -5.70 -7.89
C SER A 212 20.75 -6.08 -7.53
N GLY A 213 19.86 -5.08 -7.48
CA GLY A 213 18.46 -5.25 -7.15
C GLY A 213 18.17 -5.51 -5.66
N TYR A 214 19.14 -5.35 -4.77
CA TYR A 214 18.99 -5.56 -3.33
C TYR A 214 19.63 -4.45 -2.50
N ILE A 215 19.05 -4.22 -1.35
CA ILE A 215 19.70 -3.51 -0.24
C ILE A 215 20.00 -4.55 0.83
N TYR A 216 21.22 -4.52 1.40
CA TYR A 216 21.56 -5.35 2.52
C TYR A 216 22.25 -4.59 3.67
N TYR A 217 22.12 -5.12 4.87
CA TYR A 217 22.74 -4.62 6.10
C TYR A 217 23.52 -5.73 6.78
N THR A 218 24.70 -5.40 7.29
CA THR A 218 25.56 -6.31 8.04
C THR A 218 25.64 -5.86 9.48
N LEU A 219 25.04 -6.64 10.39
CA LEU A 219 25.06 -6.40 11.82
C LEU A 219 26.20 -7.23 12.45
N THR A 220 27.14 -6.55 13.09
CA THR A 220 28.31 -7.13 13.75
C THR A 220 28.24 -7.06 15.28
N GLY A 221 27.13 -6.58 15.82
CA GLY A 221 26.80 -6.48 17.23
C GLY A 221 25.28 -6.53 17.45
N PRO A 222 24.82 -6.47 18.71
CA PRO A 222 23.40 -6.41 19.04
C PRO A 222 22.72 -5.23 18.40
N GLY A 223 21.48 -5.41 17.94
CA GLY A 223 20.70 -4.36 17.28
C GLY A 223 19.27 -4.80 17.01
N SER A 224 18.65 -4.10 16.10
CA SER A 224 17.32 -4.42 15.61
C SER A 224 17.11 -3.90 14.20
N PHE A 225 16.10 -4.39 13.54
CA PHE A 225 15.55 -3.75 12.37
C PHE A 225 14.03 -3.57 12.50
N VAL A 226 13.53 -2.48 11.95
CA VAL A 226 12.12 -2.14 11.96
C VAL A 226 11.61 -2.20 10.52
N ILE A 227 10.52 -2.93 10.32
CA ILE A 227 9.80 -2.97 9.06
C ILE A 227 8.59 -2.05 9.17
N THR A 228 8.40 -1.20 8.17
CA THR A 228 7.22 -0.36 8.00
C THR A 228 6.67 -0.53 6.59
N GLY A 229 5.38 -0.19 6.41
CA GLY A 229 4.69 -0.33 5.13
C GLY A 229 4.12 -1.72 4.89
N ALA A 230 4.00 -2.11 3.63
CA ALA A 230 3.45 -3.42 3.26
C ALA A 230 4.37 -4.58 3.68
N PRO A 231 3.81 -5.78 3.95
CA PRO A 231 4.61 -6.97 4.15
C PRO A 231 5.46 -7.29 2.92
N GLY A 232 6.69 -7.74 3.17
CA GLY A 232 7.65 -8.01 2.10
C GLY A 232 8.48 -9.26 2.33
N THR A 233 9.46 -9.45 1.45
CA THR A 233 10.41 -10.57 1.51
C THR A 233 11.75 -10.07 2.02
N LEU A 234 12.36 -10.80 2.97
CA LEU A 234 13.65 -10.49 3.54
C LEU A 234 14.49 -11.77 3.64
N GLU A 235 15.63 -11.78 2.95
CA GLU A 235 16.63 -12.82 3.06
C GLU A 235 17.51 -12.58 4.30
N TYR A 236 17.98 -13.65 4.91
CA TYR A 236 18.88 -13.55 6.05
C TYR A 236 20.01 -14.56 6.01
N LEU A 237 21.14 -14.18 6.59
CA LEU A 237 22.24 -15.01 7.01
C LEU A 237 22.49 -14.73 8.49
N VAL A 238 22.45 -15.78 9.32
CA VAL A 238 22.76 -15.71 10.75
C VAL A 238 23.91 -16.68 11.03
N VAL A 239 25.01 -16.16 11.55
CA VAL A 239 26.20 -16.94 11.91
C VAL A 239 26.50 -16.74 13.38
N GLY A 240 26.56 -17.81 14.16
CA GLY A 240 26.94 -17.81 15.59
C GLY A 240 28.40 -17.46 15.79
N GLY A 241 28.81 -17.13 17.01
CA GLY A 241 30.23 -16.97 17.37
C GLY A 241 30.92 -18.30 17.35
N GLY A 242 32.17 -18.39 16.90
CA GLY A 242 33.01 -19.60 16.95
C GLY A 242 33.50 -19.90 18.37
N GLY A 243 33.80 -21.14 18.67
CA GLY A 243 34.42 -21.58 19.92
C GLY A 243 35.92 -21.26 19.99
N GLY A 244 36.46 -21.12 21.18
CA GLY A 244 37.90 -21.00 21.42
C GLY A 244 38.64 -22.32 21.33
N GLY A 245 39.91 -22.29 21.01
CA GLY A 245 40.80 -23.47 21.02
C GLY A 245 41.25 -23.89 22.42
N GLY A 246 41.63 -25.15 22.58
CA GLY A 246 42.21 -25.71 23.79
C GLY A 246 43.75 -25.66 23.80
N THR A 247 44.39 -25.85 24.97
CA THR A 247 45.85 -25.93 25.14
C THR A 247 46.36 -27.34 25.34
N THR A 248 47.67 -27.48 25.47
CA THR A 248 48.41 -28.75 25.70
C THR A 248 48.14 -29.75 24.59
N SER A 249 48.57 -29.41 23.37
CA SER A 249 48.23 -30.09 22.14
C SER A 249 46.73 -30.23 21.97
N GLY A 250 46.04 -29.10 22.24
CA GLY A 250 44.59 -29.03 22.28
C GLY A 250 43.95 -28.94 20.91
N GLY A 251 42.68 -29.28 20.86
CA GLY A 251 41.87 -29.19 19.66
C GLY A 251 41.54 -27.75 19.27
N GLY A 252 41.27 -27.52 17.99
CA GLY A 252 40.73 -26.25 17.49
C GLY A 252 39.28 -26.06 17.89
N GLY A 253 38.86 -24.82 18.11
CA GLY A 253 37.45 -24.45 18.34
C GLY A 253 36.58 -24.73 17.12
N GLY A 254 35.34 -25.16 17.36
CA GLY A 254 34.34 -25.32 16.32
C GLY A 254 33.83 -23.96 15.79
N ALA A 255 33.41 -23.90 14.57
CA ALA A 255 32.75 -22.72 14.02
C ALA A 255 31.36 -22.52 14.64
N GLY A 256 30.88 -21.30 14.64
CA GLY A 256 29.50 -20.96 14.91
C GLY A 256 28.58 -21.60 13.88
N GLY A 257 27.33 -21.84 14.28
CA GLY A 257 26.29 -22.31 13.39
C GLY A 257 26.05 -21.34 12.23
N PHE A 258 25.72 -21.88 11.07
CA PHE A 258 25.40 -21.14 9.87
C PHE A 258 23.94 -21.40 9.49
N VAL A 259 23.14 -20.36 9.45
CA VAL A 259 21.72 -20.45 9.13
C VAL A 259 21.38 -19.38 8.08
N THR A 260 20.77 -19.79 6.99
CA THR A 260 20.32 -18.89 5.94
C THR A 260 18.90 -19.23 5.54
N GLY A 261 18.15 -18.24 5.08
CA GLY A 261 16.77 -18.44 4.64
C GLY A 261 16.11 -17.14 4.21
N THR A 262 14.83 -17.22 4.03
CA THR A 262 14.01 -16.10 3.57
C THR A 262 12.72 -16.04 4.38
N PHE A 263 12.43 -14.90 4.94
CA PHE A 263 11.11 -14.59 5.44
C PHE A 263 10.25 -14.11 4.26
N THR A 264 9.15 -14.80 4.02
CA THR A 264 8.14 -14.39 3.07
C THR A 264 6.99 -13.70 3.81
N ASN A 265 6.44 -12.64 3.25
CA ASN A 265 5.34 -11.90 3.85
C ASN A 265 5.64 -11.36 5.26
N LEU A 266 6.88 -10.89 5.47
CA LEU A 266 7.32 -10.32 6.75
C LEU A 266 6.64 -8.96 6.96
N GLY A 267 5.82 -8.86 8.01
CA GLY A 267 4.98 -7.68 8.29
C GLY A 267 5.70 -6.58 9.07
N PRO A 268 5.04 -5.43 9.23
CA PRO A 268 5.53 -4.32 10.05
C PRO A 268 5.80 -4.76 11.49
N GLY A 269 6.88 -4.24 12.08
CA GLY A 269 7.26 -4.55 13.44
C GLY A 269 8.75 -4.38 13.69
N THR A 270 9.15 -4.53 14.96
CA THR A 270 10.55 -4.49 15.38
C THR A 270 11.10 -5.89 15.56
N TYR A 271 12.19 -6.19 14.90
CA TYR A 271 12.89 -7.48 14.92
C TYR A 271 14.21 -7.29 15.66
N THR A 272 14.35 -7.98 16.80
CA THR A 272 15.57 -7.94 17.60
C THR A 272 16.63 -8.85 17.01
N VAL A 273 17.85 -8.34 16.93
CA VAL A 273 19.04 -9.05 16.45
C VAL A 273 20.06 -9.15 17.57
N GLN A 274 20.52 -10.37 17.84
CA GLN A 274 21.69 -10.62 18.68
C GLN A 274 22.80 -11.22 17.81
N VAL A 275 24.00 -10.69 17.94
CA VAL A 275 25.20 -11.27 17.32
C VAL A 275 26.05 -11.89 18.42
N GLY A 276 26.35 -13.16 18.25
CA GLY A 276 27.14 -13.94 19.23
C GLY A 276 28.61 -13.59 19.24
N GLY A 277 29.18 -13.49 20.41
CA GLY A 277 30.64 -13.39 20.63
C GLY A 277 31.35 -14.69 20.39
N GLY A 278 32.61 -14.63 20.00
CA GLY A 278 33.50 -15.81 20.00
C GLY A 278 33.79 -16.28 21.41
N GLY A 279 33.99 -17.60 21.55
CA GLY A 279 34.47 -18.23 22.80
C GLY A 279 35.91 -17.84 23.08
N GLU A 280 36.24 -17.67 24.34
CA GLU A 280 37.60 -17.31 24.76
C GLU A 280 38.58 -18.43 24.53
N ALA A 281 39.86 -18.08 24.32
CA ALA A 281 40.97 -19.03 24.45
C ALA A 281 41.02 -19.57 25.84
N GLY A 282 41.36 -20.85 26.01
CA GLY A 282 41.30 -21.43 27.33
C GLY A 282 42.42 -22.42 27.67
N ASN A 283 42.60 -22.65 28.96
CA ASN A 283 43.51 -23.65 29.50
C ASN A 283 42.77 -24.50 30.58
N PRO A 284 42.59 -25.81 30.40
CA PRO A 284 43.00 -26.59 29.24
C PRO A 284 42.04 -26.47 28.03
N THR A 285 40.76 -26.13 28.21
CA THR A 285 39.74 -26.05 27.16
C THR A 285 39.40 -24.62 26.82
N GLY A 286 39.08 -24.37 25.56
CA GLY A 286 38.48 -23.10 25.16
C GLY A 286 37.07 -22.86 25.73
N GLY A 287 36.50 -21.70 25.46
CA GLY A 287 35.09 -21.37 25.73
C GLY A 287 34.22 -21.67 24.51
N ASN A 288 32.96 -21.98 24.75
CA ASN A 288 31.97 -22.00 23.65
C ASN A 288 31.71 -20.58 23.09
N GLY A 289 31.50 -20.49 21.82
CA GLY A 289 30.89 -19.29 21.25
C GLY A 289 29.44 -19.10 21.72
N THR A 290 28.93 -17.89 21.56
CA THR A 290 27.52 -17.60 21.89
C THR A 290 26.65 -17.55 20.63
N PRO A 291 25.33 -17.82 20.74
CA PRO A 291 24.46 -17.84 19.59
C PRO A 291 24.19 -16.45 19.03
N SER A 292 23.95 -16.39 17.71
CA SER A 292 23.33 -15.25 17.03
C SER A 292 21.88 -15.59 16.71
N TYR A 293 20.99 -14.57 16.75
CA TYR A 293 19.58 -14.81 16.43
C TYR A 293 18.84 -13.57 15.92
N ILE A 294 17.72 -13.82 15.23
CA ILE A 294 16.68 -12.85 14.87
C ILE A 294 15.41 -13.31 15.56
N THR A 295 14.73 -12.42 16.29
CA THR A 295 13.48 -12.75 17.00
C THR A 295 12.47 -11.60 16.98
N ASN A 296 11.19 -11.97 16.94
CA ASN A 296 10.03 -11.10 17.09
C ASN A 296 8.83 -11.98 17.48
N PRO A 297 7.84 -11.51 18.27
CA PRO A 297 6.67 -12.31 18.64
C PRO A 297 5.87 -12.89 17.47
N GLY A 298 5.95 -12.28 16.28
CA GLY A 298 5.22 -12.71 15.07
C GLY A 298 5.93 -13.74 14.19
N ILE A 299 7.17 -14.14 14.53
CA ILE A 299 7.94 -15.14 13.77
C ILE A 299 8.51 -16.22 14.67
N THR A 300 8.79 -17.40 14.09
CA THR A 300 9.66 -18.35 14.73
C THR A 300 11.09 -17.80 14.72
N SER A 301 11.71 -17.72 15.89
CA SER A 301 13.08 -17.20 16.04
C SER A 301 14.08 -18.02 15.21
N VAL A 302 14.92 -17.30 14.46
CA VAL A 302 16.04 -17.90 13.73
C VAL A 302 17.27 -17.82 14.60
N THR A 303 17.85 -18.98 14.98
CA THR A 303 19.00 -19.05 15.87
C THR A 303 20.12 -19.87 15.26
N ALA A 304 21.29 -19.28 15.14
CA ALA A 304 22.57 -19.95 14.86
C ALA A 304 23.33 -20.16 16.17
N GLN A 305 23.56 -21.40 16.53
CA GLN A 305 24.23 -21.76 17.79
C GLN A 305 25.70 -21.33 17.79
N GLY A 306 26.25 -21.08 18.97
CA GLY A 306 27.69 -20.86 19.12
C GLY A 306 28.50 -22.12 18.81
N GLY A 307 29.73 -21.98 18.39
CA GLY A 307 30.67 -23.06 18.14
C GLY A 307 31.16 -23.74 19.44
N GLY A 308 31.42 -25.03 19.39
CA GLY A 308 31.95 -25.80 20.50
C GLY A 308 33.42 -25.47 20.80
N TYR A 309 33.83 -25.56 22.06
CA TYR A 309 35.21 -25.35 22.48
C TYR A 309 36.15 -26.46 21.99
N GLY A 310 37.40 -26.13 21.71
CA GLY A 310 38.47 -27.11 21.52
C GLY A 310 38.86 -27.75 22.83
N GLY A 311 38.94 -29.08 22.84
CA GLY A 311 39.39 -29.87 24.02
C GLY A 311 40.87 -29.66 24.30
N GLY A 312 41.26 -29.62 25.57
CA GLY A 312 42.66 -29.68 26.00
C GLY A 312 43.17 -31.11 26.12
N TYR A 313 44.34 -31.28 26.71
CA TYR A 313 44.92 -32.59 26.96
C TYR A 313 43.95 -33.50 27.75
N ASN A 314 43.69 -34.68 27.22
CA ASN A 314 42.75 -35.65 27.76
C ASN A 314 41.28 -35.18 27.82
N ILE A 315 40.87 -34.22 26.99
CA ILE A 315 39.51 -33.71 26.98
C ILE A 315 38.94 -33.72 25.57
N ALA A 316 37.71 -34.21 25.45
CA ALA A 316 36.95 -34.16 24.22
C ALA A 316 36.64 -32.73 23.80
N GLY A 317 36.43 -32.50 22.52
CA GLY A 317 35.88 -31.24 22.02
C GLY A 317 34.43 -31.00 22.45
N GLY A 318 34.05 -29.74 22.66
CA GLY A 318 32.70 -29.36 23.05
C GLY A 318 31.71 -29.40 21.86
N PRO A 319 30.44 -29.71 22.11
CA PRO A 319 29.39 -29.61 21.11
C PRO A 319 29.04 -28.16 20.86
N GLY A 320 28.53 -27.85 19.65
CA GLY A 320 28.12 -26.50 19.28
C GLY A 320 27.45 -26.45 17.92
N GLY A 321 27.29 -25.24 17.35
CA GLY A 321 26.88 -25.07 15.96
C GLY A 321 27.72 -25.95 15.05
N SER A 322 29.07 -25.85 15.15
CA SER A 322 30.02 -26.88 14.78
C SER A 322 30.77 -27.33 16.04
N GLY A 323 31.13 -28.60 16.13
CA GLY A 323 31.84 -29.15 17.27
C GLY A 323 33.31 -28.73 17.31
N GLY A 324 33.88 -28.58 18.51
CA GLY A 324 35.31 -28.35 18.67
C GLY A 324 36.12 -29.64 18.45
N GLY A 325 37.41 -29.53 18.12
CA GLY A 325 38.34 -30.65 17.99
C GLY A 325 38.67 -31.28 19.36
N GLY A 326 38.89 -32.57 19.40
CA GLY A 326 39.39 -33.29 20.58
C GLY A 326 40.85 -32.99 20.88
N GLY A 327 41.20 -32.96 22.17
CA GLY A 327 42.59 -32.83 22.60
C GLY A 327 43.38 -34.11 22.41
N SER A 328 44.68 -33.97 22.41
CA SER A 328 45.60 -35.12 22.37
C SER A 328 45.66 -35.89 23.67
N ARG A 329 46.22 -37.08 23.62
CA ARG A 329 46.43 -37.94 24.80
C ARG A 329 47.70 -38.77 24.72
N VAL A 330 48.38 -38.89 25.84
CA VAL A 330 49.43 -39.97 26.00
C VAL A 330 48.79 -41.14 26.68
N ILE A 331 48.78 -42.31 26.04
CA ILE A 331 48.26 -43.55 26.55
C ILE A 331 49.12 -44.72 26.09
N PRO A 332 49.18 -45.91 26.85
CA PRO A 332 49.68 -47.15 26.32
C PRO A 332 48.95 -47.50 25.01
N ALA A 333 49.70 -48.03 24.03
CA ALA A 333 49.22 -48.36 22.70
C ALA A 333 47.89 -49.11 22.72
N GLY A 334 46.89 -48.57 21.95
CA GLY A 334 45.65 -49.31 21.68
C GLY A 334 44.34 -48.62 21.98
N ASN A 335 44.31 -47.46 22.64
CA ASN A 335 43.08 -46.71 22.87
C ASN A 335 43.03 -45.44 22.00
N GLY A 336 41.93 -45.17 21.30
CA GLY A 336 41.73 -44.03 20.46
C GLY A 336 41.87 -42.68 21.16
N GLY A 337 42.10 -41.63 20.41
CA GLY A 337 42.16 -40.24 20.89
C GLY A 337 40.82 -39.76 21.48
N PHE A 338 40.82 -38.55 22.01
CA PHE A 338 39.60 -37.96 22.49
C PHE A 338 38.74 -37.46 21.31
N PRO A 339 37.43 -37.79 21.33
CA PRO A 339 36.57 -37.47 20.23
C PRO A 339 36.40 -35.94 20.05
N GLY A 340 36.26 -35.53 18.82
CA GLY A 340 35.76 -34.21 18.50
C GLY A 340 34.32 -34.01 18.97
N GLY A 341 33.94 -32.79 19.30
CA GLY A 341 32.58 -32.43 19.67
C GLY A 341 31.59 -32.65 18.53
N ALA A 342 30.35 -32.94 18.89
CA ALA A 342 29.28 -33.05 17.91
C ALA A 342 28.90 -31.66 17.35
N GLY A 343 28.79 -31.58 16.03
CA GLY A 343 28.11 -30.47 15.40
C GLY A 343 26.59 -30.58 15.59
N ASN A 344 25.93 -29.46 15.70
CA ASN A 344 24.49 -29.43 15.92
C ASN A 344 23.75 -29.83 14.62
N LYS A 345 23.50 -31.11 14.48
CA LYS A 345 22.55 -31.67 13.52
C LYS A 345 21.20 -31.70 14.21
N VAL A 346 20.35 -30.74 13.97
CA VAL A 346 18.97 -30.79 14.45
C VAL A 346 18.28 -31.97 13.77
N THR A 347 18.10 -33.08 14.51
CA THR A 347 17.25 -34.19 14.11
C THR A 347 15.80 -33.78 14.36
N GLY A 348 15.14 -33.22 13.38
CA GLY A 348 13.75 -32.83 13.44
C GLY A 348 13.28 -32.32 12.07
N THR A 349 11.98 -32.37 11.81
CA THR A 349 11.38 -31.86 10.59
C THR A 349 11.73 -30.39 10.45
N ALA A 350 12.44 -30.02 9.38
CA ALA A 350 12.73 -28.62 9.04
C ALA A 350 11.42 -27.84 8.94
N THR A 351 11.18 -26.96 9.89
CA THR A 351 10.34 -25.81 9.62
C THR A 351 11.21 -24.78 8.88
N ALA A 352 10.63 -23.97 8.01
CA ALA A 352 11.33 -23.01 7.13
C ALA A 352 12.31 -22.04 7.83
N SER A 353 12.41 -22.08 9.14
CA SER A 353 13.20 -21.22 10.02
C SER A 353 14.43 -21.86 10.69
N THR A 354 14.64 -23.18 10.57
CA THR A 354 15.82 -23.84 11.18
C THR A 354 16.31 -24.95 10.26
N PRO A 355 17.40 -24.75 9.49
CA PRO A 355 18.01 -25.82 8.70
C PRO A 355 18.49 -26.94 9.58
N ASN A 356 18.31 -28.18 9.16
CA ASN A 356 18.64 -29.44 9.91
C ASN A 356 20.12 -29.61 10.21
N THR A 357 21.01 -28.76 9.71
CA THR A 357 22.45 -28.80 9.96
C THR A 357 23.01 -27.41 10.02
N GLN A 358 23.43 -26.98 11.20
CA GLN A 358 24.09 -25.69 11.38
C GLN A 358 25.61 -25.79 11.24
N GLY A 359 26.17 -26.99 11.33
CA GLY A 359 27.60 -27.23 11.24
C GLY A 359 27.96 -28.70 11.34
N SER A 360 29.24 -28.99 11.38
CA SER A 360 29.80 -30.33 11.34
C SER A 360 30.59 -30.69 12.64
N ASN A 361 30.88 -31.97 12.83
CA ASN A 361 31.66 -32.44 13.97
C ASN A 361 33.09 -31.92 13.90
N GLY A 362 33.72 -31.76 15.06
CA GLY A 362 35.17 -31.62 15.18
C GLY A 362 35.87 -32.94 14.89
N GLY A 363 37.15 -32.87 14.58
CA GLY A 363 38.02 -34.03 14.42
C GLY A 363 38.50 -34.57 15.77
N ASP A 364 38.78 -35.86 15.82
CA ASP A 364 39.34 -36.49 17.01
C ASP A 364 40.81 -36.05 17.22
N GLY A 365 41.23 -35.93 18.48
CA GLY A 365 42.61 -35.83 18.84
C GLY A 365 43.32 -37.17 18.69
N TYR A 366 44.62 -37.18 18.48
CA TYR A 366 45.39 -38.41 18.38
C TYR A 366 45.90 -38.86 19.75
N ALA A 367 45.84 -40.15 20.00
CA ALA A 367 46.46 -40.80 21.18
C ALA A 367 47.74 -41.49 20.77
N ALA A 368 48.84 -41.20 21.46
CA ALA A 368 50.15 -41.78 21.18
C ALA A 368 50.73 -42.42 22.45
N PRO A 369 51.58 -43.49 22.30
CA PRO A 369 52.33 -44.07 23.42
C PRO A 369 53.46 -43.20 23.97
N ALA A 370 53.78 -42.12 23.26
CA ALA A 370 54.80 -41.13 23.60
C ALA A 370 54.37 -39.72 23.24
N SER A 371 55.03 -38.71 23.72
CA SER A 371 54.66 -37.28 23.84
C SER A 371 54.35 -36.54 22.60
N TYR A 372 54.20 -37.16 21.45
CA TYR A 372 54.08 -36.46 20.15
C TYR A 372 52.76 -36.70 19.45
N SER A 373 51.73 -36.00 19.93
CA SER A 373 50.38 -36.14 19.40
C SER A 373 49.78 -34.82 19.04
N GLY A 374 48.93 -34.80 18.01
CA GLY A 374 48.22 -33.62 17.58
C GLY A 374 46.78 -33.58 18.04
N GLY A 375 46.29 -32.43 18.43
CA GLY A 375 44.86 -32.20 18.64
C GLY A 375 44.07 -32.22 17.33
N GLY A 376 42.78 -32.55 17.40
CA GLY A 376 41.85 -32.51 16.28
C GLY A 376 41.51 -31.08 15.87
N GLY A 377 41.15 -30.88 14.61
CA GLY A 377 40.60 -29.60 14.12
C GLY A 377 39.14 -29.43 14.51
N GLY A 378 38.70 -28.19 14.75
CA GLY A 378 37.28 -27.86 14.93
C GLY A 378 36.49 -28.06 13.65
N GLY A 379 35.24 -28.46 13.77
CA GLY A 379 34.30 -28.54 12.64
C GLY A 379 33.98 -27.15 12.04
N GLY A 380 33.76 -27.10 10.76
CA GLY A 380 33.20 -25.93 10.06
C GLY A 380 31.75 -26.14 9.65
N ALA A 381 31.08 -25.10 9.21
CA ALA A 381 29.71 -25.22 8.73
C ALA A 381 29.61 -26.05 7.45
N GLY A 382 30.64 -26.04 6.61
CA GLY A 382 30.70 -26.77 5.36
C GLY A 382 31.34 -28.19 5.46
N GLY A 383 31.96 -28.54 6.58
CA GLY A 383 32.58 -29.86 6.69
C GLY A 383 33.23 -30.13 8.06
N VAL A 384 33.53 -31.41 8.30
CA VAL A 384 34.14 -31.87 9.53
C VAL A 384 35.57 -31.38 9.72
N GLY A 385 35.98 -31.24 10.96
CA GLY A 385 37.37 -31.02 11.31
C GLY A 385 38.25 -32.22 11.04
N GLY A 386 39.52 -31.97 10.70
CA GLY A 386 40.53 -32.99 10.48
C GLY A 386 40.91 -33.67 11.79
N GLN A 387 41.24 -34.98 11.74
CA GLN A 387 41.78 -35.72 12.89
C GLN A 387 43.22 -35.34 13.16
N GLY A 388 43.60 -35.33 14.40
CA GLY A 388 45.00 -35.28 14.81
C GLY A 388 45.75 -36.53 14.33
N GLY A 389 47.00 -36.36 13.94
CA GLY A 389 47.85 -37.44 13.44
C GLY A 389 48.97 -37.82 14.39
N PRO A 390 49.68 -38.97 14.10
CA PRO A 390 50.90 -39.40 14.79
C PRO A 390 52.06 -38.60 14.30
N PHE A 391 53.16 -38.57 15.09
CA PHE A 391 54.45 -38.06 14.63
C PHE A 391 55.03 -38.94 13.49
N PRO A 392 55.59 -38.43 12.41
CA PRO A 392 55.81 -36.99 12.06
C PRO A 392 54.68 -36.33 11.29
N GLY A 393 53.43 -36.73 11.48
CA GLY A 393 52.24 -36.16 10.86
C GLY A 393 51.96 -34.72 11.27
N GLN A 394 50.69 -34.34 11.28
CA GLN A 394 50.21 -33.01 11.67
C GLN A 394 48.98 -33.07 12.57
N ALA A 395 48.70 -32.00 13.30
CA ALA A 395 47.44 -31.82 13.97
C ALA A 395 46.29 -31.61 12.96
N GLY A 396 45.07 -31.86 13.40
CA GLY A 396 43.89 -31.77 12.54
C GLY A 396 43.65 -30.37 11.99
N ASN A 397 43.39 -30.27 10.71
CA ASN A 397 42.99 -29.02 10.08
C ASN A 397 41.55 -28.63 10.47
N GLY A 398 41.27 -27.33 10.55
CA GLY A 398 39.91 -26.85 10.72
C GLY A 398 39.01 -27.21 9.53
N GLY A 399 37.76 -27.57 9.82
CA GLY A 399 36.75 -27.84 8.79
C GLY A 399 36.40 -26.61 7.97
N PRO A 400 36.06 -26.78 6.69
CA PRO A 400 35.70 -25.63 5.83
C PRO A 400 34.38 -24.98 6.26
N GLY A 401 34.29 -23.69 6.01
CA GLY A 401 33.05 -22.92 6.15
C GLY A 401 32.09 -23.11 4.99
N GLN A 402 30.93 -22.51 5.13
CA GLN A 402 29.85 -22.55 4.15
C GLN A 402 29.80 -21.22 3.36
N PRO A 403 29.65 -21.27 2.01
CA PRO A 403 29.52 -20.04 1.22
C PRO A 403 28.12 -19.43 1.34
N SER A 404 28.06 -18.09 1.27
CA SER A 404 26.83 -17.31 1.11
C SER A 404 27.06 -16.20 0.10
N SER A 405 26.07 -15.98 -0.76
CA SER A 405 26.06 -14.89 -1.75
C SER A 405 25.12 -13.74 -1.37
N ILE A 406 24.68 -13.68 -0.12
CA ILE A 406 23.71 -12.66 0.35
C ILE A 406 24.20 -11.22 0.12
N THR A 407 25.50 -11.01 0.07
CA THR A 407 26.13 -9.69 -0.19
C THR A 407 26.43 -9.43 -1.68
N GLY A 408 25.99 -10.32 -2.58
CA GLY A 408 26.22 -10.20 -4.03
C GLY A 408 27.45 -10.95 -4.55
N SER A 409 28.38 -11.33 -3.67
CA SER A 409 29.54 -12.19 -4.00
C SER A 409 29.61 -13.37 -3.02
N SER A 410 30.20 -14.49 -3.46
CA SER A 410 30.36 -15.66 -2.62
C SER A 410 31.41 -15.43 -1.56
N VAL A 411 31.02 -15.46 -0.29
CA VAL A 411 31.87 -15.32 0.89
C VAL A 411 31.72 -16.53 1.78
N LEU A 412 32.85 -17.12 2.22
CA LEU A 412 32.87 -18.21 3.18
C LEU A 412 32.73 -17.68 4.62
N TYR A 413 31.88 -18.32 5.40
CA TYR A 413 31.66 -18.08 6.84
C TYR A 413 31.78 -19.38 7.63
N ALA A 414 32.02 -19.29 8.92
CA ALA A 414 32.00 -20.39 9.84
C ALA A 414 32.99 -21.51 9.50
N GLY A 415 34.28 -21.18 9.32
CA GLY A 415 35.37 -22.12 9.22
C GLY A 415 35.85 -22.57 10.62
N GLY A 416 36.23 -23.84 10.80
CA GLY A 416 36.73 -24.38 12.06
C GLY A 416 38.19 -23.98 12.34
N GLY A 417 38.60 -24.01 13.61
CA GLY A 417 40.00 -23.80 14.03
C GLY A 417 40.88 -25.03 13.82
N GLY A 418 42.14 -24.83 13.48
CA GLY A 418 43.16 -25.91 13.41
C GLY A 418 43.58 -26.40 14.80
N GLY A 419 43.91 -27.69 14.94
CA GLY A 419 44.41 -28.28 16.16
C GLY A 419 45.86 -27.87 16.48
N GLY A 420 46.19 -27.86 17.75
CA GLY A 420 47.54 -27.64 18.28
C GLY A 420 48.40 -28.91 18.34
N SER A 421 49.72 -28.77 18.35
CA SER A 421 50.66 -29.86 18.51
C SER A 421 51.87 -29.48 19.36
N GLU A 422 52.57 -30.49 19.90
CA GLU A 422 53.82 -30.27 20.59
C GLU A 422 55.01 -30.13 19.61
N LEU A 423 55.26 -31.12 18.80
CA LEU A 423 56.44 -31.15 17.91
C LEU A 423 56.10 -31.35 16.42
N MET A 424 54.82 -31.46 16.06
CA MET A 424 54.37 -31.67 14.70
C MET A 424 53.90 -30.37 14.06
N ALA A 425 53.61 -30.39 12.79
CA ALA A 425 52.95 -29.28 12.16
C ALA A 425 51.55 -29.06 12.81
N ALA A 426 51.24 -27.82 13.14
CA ALA A 426 49.94 -27.45 13.62
C ALA A 426 48.89 -27.57 12.50
N GLY A 427 47.65 -27.76 12.90
CA GLY A 427 46.54 -27.78 11.97
C GLY A 427 46.30 -26.41 11.32
N ALA A 428 46.03 -26.44 10.02
CA ALA A 428 45.68 -25.24 9.27
C ALA A 428 44.30 -24.70 9.66
N ALA A 429 44.11 -23.40 9.49
CA ALA A 429 42.80 -22.78 9.64
C ALA A 429 41.79 -23.30 8.61
N GLY A 430 40.55 -23.56 9.03
CA GLY A 430 39.46 -23.85 8.11
C GLY A 430 39.10 -22.62 7.29
N PRO A 431 38.96 -22.73 5.94
CA PRO A 431 38.50 -21.61 5.09
C PRO A 431 37.15 -21.12 5.59
N GLY A 432 36.94 -19.79 5.59
CA GLY A 432 35.73 -19.18 6.13
C GLY A 432 35.91 -18.54 7.50
N GLY A 433 37.15 -18.27 7.88
CA GLY A 433 37.48 -17.50 9.07
C GLY A 433 37.98 -18.28 10.26
N GLY A 434 38.31 -19.57 10.11
CA GLY A 434 38.97 -20.32 11.16
C GLY A 434 40.34 -19.74 11.51
N GLY A 435 40.80 -19.99 12.74
CA GLY A 435 42.14 -19.69 13.22
C GLY A 435 43.07 -20.89 13.03
N ALA A 436 44.35 -20.69 12.73
CA ALA A 436 45.33 -21.75 12.66
C ALA A 436 45.79 -22.21 14.06
N GLY A 437 46.05 -23.46 14.18
CA GLY A 437 46.66 -24.00 15.40
C GLY A 437 48.10 -23.55 15.61
N ALA A 438 48.61 -23.77 16.83
CA ALA A 438 49.98 -23.52 17.19
C ALA A 438 50.75 -24.80 17.48
N ARG A 439 52.02 -24.80 17.21
CA ARG A 439 52.94 -25.85 17.69
C ARG A 439 53.88 -25.27 18.73
N PHE A 440 54.36 -26.15 19.63
CA PHE A 440 55.47 -25.83 20.47
C PHE A 440 56.77 -26.22 19.71
N ALA A 441 57.66 -25.30 19.53
CA ALA A 441 58.92 -25.56 18.85
C ALA A 441 60.06 -25.68 19.89
N ASP A 442 60.61 -26.86 20.00
CA ASP A 442 61.82 -27.08 20.84
C ASP A 442 63.06 -26.63 20.09
N GLY A 443 63.63 -25.55 20.53
CA GLY A 443 64.94 -25.10 20.08
C GLY A 443 65.10 -23.59 19.88
N PRO A 444 66.30 -23.05 20.14
CA PRO A 444 66.60 -21.64 19.87
C PRO A 444 66.48 -21.31 18.39
N GLY A 445 65.64 -20.36 18.07
CA GLY A 445 65.53 -19.88 16.68
C GLY A 445 64.43 -20.49 15.81
N GLN A 446 63.66 -21.44 16.33
CA GLN A 446 62.46 -21.91 15.63
C GLN A 446 61.28 -20.95 15.84
N PRO A 447 60.60 -20.54 14.77
CA PRO A 447 59.39 -19.73 14.94
C PRO A 447 58.32 -20.57 15.67
N ASN A 448 57.89 -20.07 16.80
CA ASN A 448 56.69 -20.56 17.46
C ASN A 448 55.49 -19.69 17.05
N PRO A 449 54.87 -19.94 15.88
CA PRO A 449 53.70 -19.21 15.54
C PRO A 449 52.60 -19.54 16.55
N GLY A 450 52.17 -18.57 17.35
CA GLY A 450 51.06 -18.70 18.25
C GLY A 450 49.79 -19.12 17.50
N ALA A 451 48.89 -19.76 18.21
CA ALA A 451 47.55 -19.99 17.65
C ALA A 451 46.87 -18.66 17.23
N THR A 452 46.14 -18.70 16.15
CA THR A 452 45.45 -17.48 15.68
C THR A 452 43.95 -17.53 16.03
N ALA A 453 43.40 -16.38 16.32
CA ALA A 453 41.97 -16.27 16.60
C ALA A 453 41.13 -16.53 15.34
N GLY A 454 39.94 -16.99 15.56
CA GLY A 454 38.91 -16.95 14.51
C GLY A 454 38.63 -15.53 14.04
N THR A 455 38.39 -15.38 12.75
CA THR A 455 38.12 -14.07 12.15
C THR A 455 36.83 -13.51 12.69
N ALA A 456 36.86 -12.27 13.19
CA ALA A 456 35.68 -11.53 13.64
C ALA A 456 34.65 -11.38 12.52
N ASN A 457 33.38 -11.43 12.87
CA ASN A 457 32.23 -11.29 11.96
C ASN A 457 32.15 -12.41 10.89
N LYS A 458 32.78 -13.57 11.18
CA LYS A 458 32.69 -14.76 10.34
C LYS A 458 32.31 -16.02 11.12
N GLY A 459 32.25 -15.94 12.43
CA GLY A 459 31.94 -17.12 13.29
C GLY A 459 32.98 -18.22 13.24
N GLY A 460 34.23 -17.91 12.93
CA GLY A 460 35.30 -18.89 12.80
C GLY A 460 35.76 -19.41 14.17
N GLY A 461 36.10 -20.71 14.26
CA GLY A 461 36.70 -21.29 15.46
C GLY A 461 38.14 -20.81 15.69
N GLY A 462 38.58 -20.68 16.95
CA GLY A 462 39.95 -20.34 17.33
C GLY A 462 40.90 -21.53 17.19
N GLY A 463 42.19 -21.26 16.91
CA GLY A 463 43.22 -22.30 16.85
C GLY A 463 43.54 -22.90 18.20
N GLY A 464 43.74 -24.23 18.25
CA GLY A 464 44.30 -24.94 19.40
C GLY A 464 45.81 -24.77 19.48
N GLY A 465 46.41 -24.98 20.66
CA GLY A 465 47.83 -24.83 20.83
C GLY A 465 48.41 -25.77 21.86
N HIS A 466 49.75 -25.73 21.98
CA HIS A 466 50.42 -26.46 23.06
C HIS A 466 50.47 -25.62 24.34
N ILE A 467 51.01 -24.39 24.25
CA ILE A 467 51.10 -23.46 25.37
C ILE A 467 49.94 -22.48 25.39
N THR A 468 49.63 -21.90 24.24
CA THR A 468 48.59 -20.91 24.07
C THR A 468 47.64 -21.29 22.94
N SER A 469 46.37 -21.19 23.21
CA SER A 469 45.30 -21.30 22.22
C SER A 469 44.79 -19.93 21.84
N ALA A 470 43.81 -19.88 20.97
CA ALA A 470 43.22 -18.61 20.51
C ALA A 470 41.70 -18.59 20.61
N ALA A 471 41.16 -17.41 20.76
CA ALA A 471 39.70 -17.19 20.85
C ALA A 471 39.01 -17.44 19.49
N GLY A 472 37.75 -17.83 19.56
CA GLY A 472 36.87 -17.84 18.38
C GLY A 472 36.54 -16.43 17.89
N GLY A 473 36.12 -16.30 16.62
CA GLY A 473 35.63 -15.07 16.03
C GLY A 473 34.17 -14.82 16.36
N SER A 474 33.77 -13.57 16.47
CA SER A 474 32.35 -13.22 16.58
C SER A 474 31.54 -13.68 15.36
N GLY A 475 30.25 -13.91 15.57
CA GLY A 475 29.28 -14.13 14.52
C GLY A 475 28.93 -12.88 13.72
N VAL A 476 27.94 -13.01 12.87
CA VAL A 476 27.39 -11.91 12.06
C VAL A 476 25.92 -12.21 11.73
N VAL A 477 25.13 -11.16 11.60
CA VAL A 477 23.79 -11.25 11.01
C VAL A 477 23.73 -10.33 9.79
N ILE A 478 23.32 -10.88 8.65
CA ILE A 478 23.12 -10.10 7.41
C ILE A 478 21.67 -10.28 7.00
N ILE A 479 21.02 -9.17 6.70
CA ILE A 479 19.69 -9.13 6.14
C ILE A 479 19.73 -8.45 4.78
N ALA A 480 18.93 -8.94 3.83
CA ALA A 480 18.87 -8.39 2.48
C ALA A 480 17.41 -8.40 1.97
N TYR A 481 17.00 -7.36 1.26
CA TYR A 481 15.68 -7.31 0.65
C TYR A 481 15.75 -6.66 -0.73
N PRO A 482 14.84 -7.02 -1.66
CA PRO A 482 14.85 -6.45 -3.00
C PRO A 482 14.52 -4.95 -2.96
N THR A 483 15.18 -4.18 -3.82
CA THR A 483 14.76 -2.80 -4.12
C THR A 483 13.46 -2.85 -4.93
N ALA A 484 12.49 -1.99 -4.58
CA ALA A 484 11.24 -1.86 -5.31
C ALA A 484 11.46 -1.40 -6.76
#